data_0fcc412f7a544e50e4effbaaae6be5b8
#
_entry.id   0fcc412f7a544e50e4effbaaae6be5b8
#
_cell.length_a   1.000
_cell.length_b   1.000
_cell.length_c   1.000
_cell.angle_alpha   90.00
_cell.angle_beta   90.00
_cell.angle_gamma   90.00
#
_symmetry.space_group_name_H-M   'P 1'
#
loop_
_entity.id
_entity.type
_entity.pdbx_description
1 polymer ?
#
loop_
_entity_poly.entity_id
_entity_poly.type
_entity_poly.pdbx_seq_one_letter_code
_entity_poly.pdbx_strand_id
1 'polypeptide(L)' 'MFGFRGGESVETVVRKKGYMHEAQKQWGFLTGFDLSTIKNEVQFASMIKDRTGITEAQATRDVQAWMQGKQF' A
#
# COMPACT_ATOMS: atom_id res chain seq x y z
N MET A 1 1.76 7.71 0.38
CA MET A 1 1.51 6.84 -0.78
C MET A 1 0.02 6.69 -1.06
N PHE A 2 -0.75 6.09 -0.18
CA PHE A 2 -2.19 5.95 -0.37
C PHE A 2 -3.02 7.05 0.33
N GLY A 3 -2.39 7.89 1.14
CA GLY A 3 -3.10 8.96 1.84
C GLY A 3 -3.67 9.99 0.86
N PHE A 4 -4.84 10.53 1.19
CA PHE A 4 -5.51 11.51 0.35
C PHE A 4 -5.24 12.90 0.88
N ARG A 5 -4.75 13.79 -0.01
CA ARG A 5 -4.55 15.20 0.29
C ARG A 5 -5.72 15.99 -0.26
N GLY A 6 -6.09 17.06 0.40
CA GLY A 6 -7.04 17.99 -0.16
C GLY A 6 -6.50 18.58 -1.46
N GLY A 7 -7.34 18.67 -2.48
CA GLY A 7 -6.98 19.26 -3.77
C GLY A 7 -6.33 18.29 -4.76
N GLU A 8 -6.23 17.01 -4.46
CA GLU A 8 -5.78 16.04 -5.45
C GLU A 8 -6.79 15.92 -6.59
N SER A 9 -6.28 15.63 -7.81
CA SER A 9 -7.16 15.43 -8.95
C SER A 9 -7.99 14.15 -8.76
N VAL A 10 -9.16 14.11 -9.44
CA VAL A 10 -10.02 12.92 -9.42
C VAL A 10 -9.26 11.70 -9.93
N GLU A 11 -8.44 11.88 -10.97
CA GLU A 11 -7.63 10.78 -11.53
C GLU A 11 -6.66 10.21 -10.51
N THR A 12 -6.00 11.05 -9.72
CA THR A 12 -5.08 10.61 -8.67
C THR A 12 -5.83 9.82 -7.59
N VAL A 13 -6.99 10.32 -7.17
CA VAL A 13 -7.81 9.66 -6.15
C VAL A 13 -8.29 8.29 -6.64
N VAL A 14 -8.78 8.20 -7.86
CA VAL A 14 -9.23 6.94 -8.46
C VAL A 14 -8.08 5.94 -8.56
N ARG A 15 -6.91 6.39 -8.99
CA ARG A 15 -5.72 5.54 -9.09
C ARG A 15 -5.32 4.99 -7.72
N LYS A 16 -5.28 5.83 -6.69
CA LYS A 16 -4.95 5.39 -5.33
C LYS A 16 -5.95 4.38 -4.80
N LYS A 17 -7.24 4.61 -5.01
CA LYS A 17 -8.29 3.66 -4.60
C LYS A 17 -8.14 2.32 -5.30
N GLY A 18 -7.79 2.32 -6.58
CA GLY A 18 -7.54 1.11 -7.35
C GLY A 18 -6.37 0.32 -6.79
N TYR A 19 -5.28 0.99 -6.45
CA TYR A 19 -4.12 0.36 -5.83
C TYR A 19 -4.44 -0.20 -4.44
N MET A 20 -5.22 0.55 -3.64
CA MET A 20 -5.66 0.07 -2.34
C MET A 20 -6.48 -1.22 -2.47
N HIS A 21 -7.37 -1.27 -3.45
CA HIS A 21 -8.19 -2.45 -3.72
C HIS A 21 -7.32 -3.65 -4.12
N GLU A 22 -6.34 -3.44 -5.00
CA GLU A 22 -5.39 -4.48 -5.40
C GLU A 22 -4.56 -4.96 -4.21
N ALA A 23 -4.11 -4.04 -3.36
CA ALA A 23 -3.35 -4.39 -2.16
C ALA A 23 -4.19 -5.24 -1.21
N GLN A 24 -5.49 -4.96 -1.08
CA GLN A 24 -6.40 -5.76 -0.26
C GLN A 24 -6.59 -7.17 -0.82
N LYS A 25 -6.54 -7.34 -2.14
CA LYS A 25 -6.55 -8.66 -2.76
C LYS A 25 -5.27 -9.43 -2.50
N GLN A 26 -4.14 -8.75 -2.54
CA GLN A 26 -2.82 -9.36 -2.30
C GLN A 26 -2.64 -9.70 -0.82
N TRP A 27 -3.08 -8.80 0.06
CA TRP A 27 -2.96 -8.93 1.50
C TRP A 27 -4.35 -8.75 2.13
N GLY A 28 -5.11 -9.84 2.20
CA GLY A 28 -6.51 -9.81 2.60
C GLY A 28 -6.78 -9.34 4.03
N PHE A 29 -5.74 -9.28 4.88
CA PHE A 29 -5.86 -8.77 6.24
C PHE A 29 -5.82 -7.24 6.34
N LEU A 30 -5.46 -6.54 5.27
CA LEU A 30 -5.39 -5.08 5.26
C LEU A 30 -6.78 -4.48 5.08
N THR A 31 -7.05 -3.42 5.84
CA THR A 31 -8.28 -2.65 5.70
C THR A 31 -8.01 -1.38 4.88
N GLY A 32 -9.08 -0.74 4.42
CA GLY A 32 -8.96 0.55 3.74
C GLY A 32 -8.32 1.60 4.65
N PHE A 33 -8.63 1.58 5.95
CA PHE A 33 -8.01 2.47 6.93
C PHE A 33 -6.51 2.23 7.03
N ASP A 34 -6.09 0.96 7.15
CA ASP A 34 -4.67 0.62 7.20
C ASP A 34 -3.92 1.20 6.00
N LEU A 35 -4.46 0.98 4.80
CA LEU A 35 -3.82 1.45 3.57
C LEU A 35 -3.78 2.98 3.49
N SER A 36 -4.81 3.65 3.97
CA SER A 36 -4.86 5.11 3.94
C SER A 36 -3.80 5.77 4.82
N THR A 37 -3.25 5.06 5.80
CA THR A 37 -2.19 5.57 6.67
C THR A 37 -0.79 5.41 6.10
N ILE A 38 -0.63 4.63 5.03
CA ILE A 38 0.66 4.34 4.42
C ILE A 38 1.09 5.51 3.55
N LYS A 39 2.26 6.10 3.87
CA LYS A 39 2.79 7.26 3.15
C LYS A 39 3.92 6.91 2.20
N ASN A 40 4.58 5.77 2.39
CA ASN A 40 5.70 5.35 1.56
C ASN A 40 5.87 3.82 1.60
N GLU A 41 6.75 3.29 0.76
CA GLU A 41 6.98 1.85 0.66
C GLU A 41 7.55 1.25 1.94
N VAL A 42 8.38 2.00 2.66
CA VAL A 42 8.96 1.52 3.92
C VAL A 42 7.86 1.29 4.95
N GLN A 43 6.93 2.22 5.06
CA GLN A 43 5.79 2.06 5.97
C GLN A 43 4.90 0.89 5.56
N PHE A 44 4.72 0.69 4.26
CA PHE A 44 3.94 -0.44 3.73
C PHE A 44 4.57 -1.76 4.14
N ALA A 45 5.86 -1.92 3.87
CA ALA A 45 6.60 -3.14 4.23
C ALA A 45 6.58 -3.38 5.74
N SER A 46 6.75 -2.33 6.54
CA SER A 46 6.70 -2.41 7.99
C SER A 46 5.33 -2.89 8.48
N MET A 47 4.26 -2.40 7.88
CA MET A 47 2.90 -2.82 8.24
C MET A 47 2.68 -4.30 7.93
N ILE A 48 3.12 -4.77 6.77
CA ILE A 48 2.99 -6.18 6.38
C ILE A 48 3.78 -7.06 7.35
N LYS A 49 5.02 -6.67 7.67
CA LYS A 49 5.84 -7.38 8.65
C LYS A 49 5.13 -7.51 9.99
N ASP A 50 4.59 -6.39 10.50
CA ASP A 50 3.94 -6.36 11.80
C ASP A 50 2.68 -7.22 11.84
N ARG A 51 1.95 -7.28 10.74
CA ARG A 51 0.69 -8.02 10.67
C ARG A 51 0.86 -9.51 10.41
N THR A 52 1.92 -9.91 9.72
CA THR A 52 2.14 -11.31 9.32
C THR A 52 3.26 -11.99 10.08
N GLY A 53 4.17 -11.23 10.70
CA GLY A 53 5.32 -11.78 11.39
C GLY A 53 6.46 -12.25 10.48
N ILE A 54 6.38 -11.97 9.18
CA ILE A 54 7.48 -12.27 8.25
C ILE A 54 8.64 -11.31 8.47
N THR A 55 9.81 -11.62 7.89
CA THR A 55 10.98 -10.76 8.03
C THR A 55 10.80 -9.46 7.26
N GLU A 56 11.53 -8.42 7.69
CA GLU A 56 11.54 -7.14 7.00
C GLU A 56 12.01 -7.29 5.54
N ALA A 57 13.02 -8.12 5.31
CA ALA A 57 13.53 -8.38 3.97
C ALA A 57 12.45 -9.00 3.08
N GLN A 58 11.68 -9.95 3.59
CA GLN A 58 10.59 -10.58 2.85
C GLN A 58 9.46 -9.58 2.57
N ALA A 59 9.08 -8.81 3.57
CA ALA A 59 8.03 -7.79 3.41
C ALA A 59 8.43 -6.75 2.37
N THR A 60 9.67 -6.26 2.44
CA THR A 60 10.19 -5.29 1.47
C THR A 60 10.18 -5.87 0.06
N ARG A 61 10.61 -7.11 -0.09
CA ARG A 61 10.63 -7.79 -1.38
C ARG A 61 9.23 -7.95 -1.96
N ASP A 62 8.27 -8.35 -1.14
CA ASP A 62 6.88 -8.51 -1.57
C ASP A 62 6.27 -7.18 -2.01
N VAL A 63 6.51 -6.12 -1.25
CA VAL A 63 6.02 -4.78 -1.58
C VAL A 63 6.65 -4.29 -2.88
N GLN A 64 7.96 -4.46 -3.05
CA GLN A 64 8.65 -4.04 -4.27
C GLN A 64 8.12 -4.78 -5.49
N ALA A 65 7.89 -6.08 -5.37
CA ALA A 65 7.33 -6.87 -6.47
C ALA A 65 5.93 -6.38 -6.85
N TRP A 66 5.10 -6.09 -5.86
CA TRP A 66 3.75 -5.59 -6.09
C TRP A 66 3.76 -4.18 -6.71
N MET A 67 4.76 -3.38 -6.34
CA MET A 67 4.88 -1.99 -6.81
C MET A 67 5.34 -1.87 -8.26
N GLN A 68 5.86 -2.92 -8.87
CA GLN A 68 6.36 -2.86 -10.25
C GLN A 68 5.24 -2.42 -11.19
N GLY A 69 5.52 -1.39 -11.98
CA GLY A 69 4.56 -0.82 -12.92
C GLY A 69 3.53 0.11 -12.31
N LYS A 70 3.59 0.34 -11.00
CA LYS A 70 2.66 1.25 -10.31
C LYS A 70 3.33 2.57 -9.99
N GLN A 71 2.56 3.64 -10.02
CA GLN A 71 3.01 5.00 -9.70
C GLN A 71 2.12 5.59 -8.62
N PHE A 72 2.74 6.30 -7.72
CA PHE A 72 2.03 7.02 -6.66
C PHE A 72 2.11 8.51 -6.84
#